data_8e3bd52e181b83feb2208500b44f2740
#
_entry.id   8e3bd52e181b83feb2208500b44f2740
#
_cell.length_a   1.000
_cell.length_b   1.000
_cell.length_c   1.000
_cell.angle_alpha   90.00
_cell.angle_beta   90.00
_cell.angle_gamma   90.00
#
_symmetry.space_group_name_H-M   'P 1'
#
loop_
_entity.id
_entity.type
_entity.pdbx_description
1 polymer ?
#
loop_
_entity_poly.entity_id
_entity_poly.type
_entity_poly.pdbx_seq_one_letter_code
_entity_poly.pdbx_strand_id
1 'polypeptide(L)'
;MKRSVIICISLLLLLSGCRNREQETMTAPAESVHVEIAALTPAPSAMPSETPWPHPSNENPFVPVAPEPPTPEPPTPEPTAVPAKTPAAEKYVAADGVQTVAWLSDTQHYANYHINMKVPPEMYRTVTGFLRDKAEEMHLVYVVHTGDLVHVNGDEQNWKNAREAMDLIRDIPTGVLAGNHDMAKKGGGYKNYGKYFGEKQYSQQACYGESFENNRGHYDLLTICGREYIFVYMSHAPDKKAIQFILKSFQKYPDRVGFLCVHDFITTEGTLSEAGKQLREQVVAKCPNVYMVLCGHRYGLYTLEDAFDDDGDGVKERTVYEIMMNYQAAGDIGGGGYLRLMQFDETAHEIRCVNYSPYFNDYDWLDEPHPPEKDHRYEMDEKSESFTLKMPWA
;
A
#
# COMPACT_ATOMS: atom_id res chain seq x y z
N MET A 1 52.84 -43.45 -26.59
CA MET A 1 53.26 -42.54 -27.66
C MET A 1 52.59 -41.21 -27.38
N LYS A 2 53.24 -40.31 -26.63
CA LYS A 2 54.02 -39.14 -27.03
C LYS A 2 53.28 -38.31 -28.09
N ARG A 3 52.77 -37.12 -27.76
CA ARG A 3 53.45 -35.84 -27.88
C ARG A 3 52.67 -34.68 -27.18
N SER A 4 53.38 -34.09 -26.25
CA SER A 4 53.12 -32.74 -25.70
C SER A 4 53.55 -31.68 -26.72
N VAL A 5 52.87 -30.54 -26.79
CA VAL A 5 53.43 -29.27 -27.29
C VAL A 5 53.07 -28.15 -26.33
N ILE A 6 54.08 -27.57 -25.76
CA ILE A 6 54.16 -26.32 -24.99
C ILE A 6 54.69 -25.25 -25.95
N ILE A 7 54.14 -24.05 -25.96
CA ILE A 7 54.76 -22.78 -26.40
C ILE A 7 54.05 -21.66 -25.63
N CYS A 8 54.65 -21.08 -24.58
CA CYS A 8 55.61 -19.96 -24.46
C CYS A 8 55.06 -18.59 -24.87
N ILE A 9 54.77 -17.84 -23.85
CA ILE A 9 55.19 -16.49 -23.38
C ILE A 9 55.83 -15.58 -24.44
N SER A 10 55.33 -14.36 -24.57
CA SER A 10 56.14 -13.18 -24.80
C SER A 10 55.54 -11.93 -24.17
N LEU A 11 56.24 -11.46 -23.17
CA LEU A 11 56.14 -10.19 -22.46
C LEU A 11 56.90 -9.16 -23.29
N LEU A 12 56.30 -8.01 -23.59
CA LEU A 12 57.06 -6.84 -24.07
C LEU A 12 56.64 -5.59 -23.30
N LEU A 13 57.52 -5.18 -22.41
CA LEU A 13 57.62 -3.84 -21.83
C LEU A 13 58.26 -2.91 -22.84
N LEU A 14 57.72 -1.74 -23.03
CA LEU A 14 58.45 -0.56 -23.50
C LEU A 14 58.04 0.66 -22.70
N LEU A 15 58.99 1.17 -21.96
CA LEU A 15 59.06 2.43 -21.23
C LEU A 15 59.35 3.60 -22.21
N SER A 16 58.97 4.77 -21.74
CA SER A 16 59.59 6.07 -21.97
C SER A 16 58.82 7.12 -22.74
N GLY A 17 58.63 8.26 -22.11
CA GLY A 17 58.42 9.53 -22.73
C GLY A 17 57.74 10.58 -21.85
N CYS A 18 58.44 11.06 -20.82
CA CYS A 18 58.11 12.33 -20.18
C CYS A 18 58.20 13.48 -21.18
N ARG A 19 57.21 14.33 -21.23
CA ARG A 19 57.41 15.76 -21.59
C ARG A 19 56.40 16.65 -20.87
N ASN A 20 56.92 17.42 -19.95
CA ASN A 20 56.31 18.63 -19.37
C ASN A 20 55.82 19.56 -20.44
N ARG A 21 54.64 20.12 -20.27
CA ARG A 21 54.28 21.40 -20.80
C ARG A 21 53.49 22.20 -19.78
N GLU A 22 53.96 23.40 -19.60
CA GLU A 22 53.71 24.41 -18.61
C GLU A 22 52.24 24.79 -18.43
N GLN A 23 51.95 25.19 -17.23
CA GLN A 23 50.78 25.95 -16.78
C GLN A 23 50.76 27.31 -17.45
N GLU A 24 49.72 27.62 -18.20
CA GLU A 24 49.29 28.99 -18.41
C GLU A 24 48.02 29.23 -17.58
N THR A 25 48.19 30.01 -16.55
CA THR A 25 47.16 30.63 -15.75
C THR A 25 46.57 31.79 -16.55
N MET A 26 45.35 31.64 -17.02
CA MET A 26 44.54 32.79 -17.43
C MET A 26 43.53 33.12 -16.32
N THR A 27 43.88 34.15 -15.56
CA THR A 27 42.97 34.85 -14.69
C THR A 27 42.12 35.81 -15.53
N ALA A 28 40.82 35.58 -15.59
CA ALA A 28 39.87 36.61 -16.00
C ALA A 28 39.10 37.10 -14.75
N PRO A 29 38.84 38.42 -14.64
CA PRO A 29 38.26 38.98 -13.44
C PRO A 29 36.77 38.70 -13.35
N ALA A 30 36.32 38.31 -12.14
CA ALA A 30 34.92 38.21 -11.79
C ALA A 30 34.34 39.63 -11.67
N GLU A 31 33.47 40.01 -12.58
CA GLU A 31 32.55 41.12 -12.35
C GLU A 31 31.46 40.70 -11.41
N SER A 32 31.49 41.27 -10.21
CA SER A 32 30.40 41.16 -9.25
C SER A 32 29.24 42.05 -9.66
N VAL A 33 28.18 41.48 -10.16
CA VAL A 33 26.91 42.18 -10.34
C VAL A 33 26.24 42.25 -8.98
N HIS A 34 26.32 43.39 -8.34
CA HIS A 34 25.48 43.73 -7.18
C HIS A 34 24.05 43.95 -7.69
N VAL A 35 23.16 43.00 -7.41
CA VAL A 35 21.72 43.24 -7.48
C VAL A 35 21.27 43.78 -6.14
N GLU A 36 21.00 45.08 -6.11
CA GLU A 36 20.35 45.75 -5.00
C GLU A 36 18.92 45.27 -4.91
N ILE A 37 18.64 44.42 -3.93
CA ILE A 37 17.27 44.02 -3.57
C ILE A 37 16.73 45.13 -2.67
N ALA A 38 15.92 46.00 -3.24
CA ALA A 38 15.15 46.97 -2.46
C ALA A 38 14.19 46.19 -1.52
N ALA A 39 14.41 46.32 -0.25
CA ALA A 39 13.53 45.80 0.78
C ALA A 39 12.21 46.57 0.74
N LEU A 40 11.18 45.95 0.18
CA LEU A 40 9.79 46.36 0.34
C LEU A 40 9.32 45.90 1.74
N THR A 41 9.34 46.77 2.69
CA THR A 41 8.63 46.64 3.97
C THR A 41 7.13 46.70 3.69
N PRO A 42 6.35 45.70 4.05
CA PRO A 42 4.90 45.82 3.97
C PRO A 42 4.44 46.77 5.10
N ALA A 43 3.64 47.75 4.74
CA ALA A 43 2.93 48.62 5.66
C ALA A 43 1.99 47.79 6.55
N PRO A 44 1.80 48.16 7.84
CA PRO A 44 0.86 47.45 8.69
C PRO A 44 -0.56 47.67 8.22
N SER A 45 -1.21 46.56 7.85
CA SER A 45 -2.65 46.51 7.53
C SER A 45 -3.39 46.83 8.82
N ALA A 46 -4.16 47.92 8.84
CA ALA A 46 -5.02 48.28 9.92
C ALA A 46 -6.10 47.22 10.10
N MET A 47 -6.19 46.65 11.29
CA MET A 47 -7.31 45.82 11.71
C MET A 47 -8.60 46.64 11.74
N PRO A 48 -9.71 46.10 11.26
CA PRO A 48 -11.00 46.75 11.42
C PRO A 48 -11.35 46.77 12.90
N SER A 49 -11.79 47.95 13.42
CA SER A 49 -12.24 48.11 14.78
C SER A 49 -13.46 47.26 15.05
N GLU A 50 -13.38 46.43 16.06
CA GLU A 50 -14.54 45.68 16.56
C GLU A 50 -15.57 46.68 17.13
N THR A 51 -16.74 46.70 16.55
CA THR A 51 -17.93 47.35 17.13
C THR A 51 -18.40 46.49 18.30
N PRO A 52 -18.58 47.08 19.49
CA PRO A 52 -19.08 46.34 20.65
C PRO A 52 -20.52 45.91 20.43
N TRP A 53 -20.79 44.64 20.66
CA TRP A 53 -22.14 44.11 20.75
C TRP A 53 -22.90 44.76 21.89
N PRO A 54 -24.19 45.17 21.76
CA PRO A 54 -24.98 45.69 22.86
C PRO A 54 -25.24 44.55 23.85
N HIS A 55 -24.89 44.80 25.10
CA HIS A 55 -25.29 43.96 26.20
C HIS A 55 -26.80 44.00 26.38
N PRO A 56 -27.49 42.85 26.52
CA PRO A 56 -28.89 42.87 26.92
C PRO A 56 -29.02 43.37 28.37
N SER A 57 -29.86 44.37 28.57
CA SER A 57 -30.25 44.90 29.87
C SER A 57 -30.89 43.81 30.72
N ASN A 58 -30.36 43.69 31.91
CA ASN A 58 -30.83 42.84 32.98
C ASN A 58 -32.12 43.42 33.55
N GLU A 59 -33.28 43.01 33.08
CA GLU A 59 -34.54 43.16 33.82
C GLU A 59 -35.36 41.89 33.61
N ASN A 60 -35.24 40.97 34.55
CA ASN A 60 -36.13 39.85 34.67
C ASN A 60 -36.65 39.76 36.11
N PRO A 61 -37.91 40.11 36.38
CA PRO A 61 -38.52 39.78 37.65
C PRO A 61 -38.87 38.29 37.66
N PHE A 62 -38.08 37.51 38.38
CA PHE A 62 -38.39 36.14 38.67
C PHE A 62 -39.68 36.06 39.50
N VAL A 63 -40.74 35.55 38.87
CA VAL A 63 -41.93 35.02 39.58
C VAL A 63 -41.69 33.50 39.67
N PRO A 64 -41.61 32.89 40.86
CA PRO A 64 -41.46 31.44 40.99
C PRO A 64 -42.79 30.77 40.58
N VAL A 65 -42.78 30.09 39.43
CA VAL A 65 -43.86 29.18 39.08
C VAL A 65 -43.58 27.84 39.73
N ALA A 66 -44.58 27.30 40.45
CA ALA A 66 -44.50 26.01 41.08
C ALA A 66 -44.25 24.93 39.98
N PRO A 67 -43.43 23.90 40.24
CA PRO A 67 -43.17 22.84 39.27
C PRO A 67 -44.47 22.06 38.97
N GLU A 68 -44.85 21.99 37.72
CA GLU A 68 -45.85 21.01 37.26
C GLU A 68 -45.40 19.57 37.53
N PRO A 69 -46.31 18.67 37.88
CA PRO A 69 -45.96 17.26 38.06
C PRO A 69 -45.43 16.70 36.71
N PRO A 70 -44.42 15.81 36.78
CA PRO A 70 -43.81 15.26 35.56
C PRO A 70 -44.89 14.49 34.75
N THR A 71 -45.03 14.87 33.48
CA THR A 71 -45.80 14.08 32.51
C THR A 71 -45.18 12.70 32.40
N PRO A 72 -45.96 11.61 32.50
CA PRO A 72 -45.40 10.26 32.31
C PRO A 72 -44.71 10.17 30.96
N GLU A 73 -43.43 9.80 30.93
CA GLU A 73 -42.69 9.53 29.71
C GLU A 73 -43.43 8.43 28.93
N PRO A 74 -43.58 8.58 27.60
CA PRO A 74 -44.09 7.50 26.78
C PRO A 74 -43.17 6.29 26.91
N PRO A 75 -43.72 5.07 26.93
CA PRO A 75 -42.89 3.86 27.06
C PRO A 75 -41.83 3.86 25.99
N THR A 76 -40.57 3.71 26.41
CA THR A 76 -39.43 3.51 25.52
C THR A 76 -39.79 2.35 24.60
N PRO A 77 -39.79 2.52 23.27
CA PRO A 77 -40.04 1.40 22.36
C PRO A 77 -38.98 0.30 22.68
N GLU A 78 -39.45 -0.89 22.93
CA GLU A 78 -38.59 -2.07 23.04
C GLU A 78 -37.71 -2.09 21.77
N PRO A 79 -36.40 -2.34 21.90
CA PRO A 79 -35.55 -2.46 20.74
C PRO A 79 -36.13 -3.60 19.87
N THR A 80 -36.60 -3.21 18.69
CA THR A 80 -37.06 -4.16 17.67
C THR A 80 -35.85 -5.08 17.41
N ALA A 81 -35.96 -6.34 17.73
CA ALA A 81 -34.93 -7.33 17.46
C ALA A 81 -34.64 -7.25 15.95
N VAL A 82 -33.45 -6.83 15.59
CA VAL A 82 -32.94 -6.92 14.22
C VAL A 82 -33.01 -8.40 13.86
N PRO A 83 -33.73 -8.80 12.79
CA PRO A 83 -33.78 -10.20 12.41
C PRO A 83 -32.36 -10.70 12.27
N ALA A 84 -32.01 -11.76 13.02
CA ALA A 84 -30.70 -12.39 12.90
C ALA A 84 -30.51 -12.78 11.43
N LYS A 85 -29.56 -12.13 10.74
CA LYS A 85 -29.14 -12.55 9.39
C LYS A 85 -28.82 -14.03 9.50
N THR A 86 -29.39 -14.85 8.62
CA THR A 86 -28.97 -16.24 8.45
C THR A 86 -27.46 -16.20 8.25
N PRO A 87 -26.65 -17.00 8.98
CA PRO A 87 -25.21 -16.96 8.80
C PRO A 87 -24.91 -17.19 7.29
N ALA A 88 -24.44 -16.16 6.62
CA ALA A 88 -23.91 -16.34 5.27
C ALA A 88 -22.79 -17.38 5.41
N ALA A 89 -22.76 -18.37 4.54
CA ALA A 89 -21.67 -19.32 4.52
C ALA A 89 -20.37 -18.54 4.61
N GLU A 90 -19.50 -18.87 5.56
CA GLU A 90 -18.29 -18.10 5.83
C GLU A 90 -17.40 -18.08 4.59
N LYS A 91 -17.53 -17.03 3.78
CA LYS A 91 -16.88 -16.90 2.44
C LYS A 91 -15.35 -16.89 2.54
N TYR A 92 -14.79 -16.65 3.73
CA TYR A 92 -13.36 -16.71 3.97
C TYR A 92 -12.83 -18.14 4.11
N VAL A 93 -13.68 -19.12 4.41
CA VAL A 93 -13.27 -20.52 4.52
C VAL A 93 -12.88 -21.05 3.14
N ALA A 94 -11.67 -21.59 3.04
CA ALA A 94 -11.18 -22.17 1.80
C ALA A 94 -11.69 -23.62 1.62
N ALA A 95 -12.02 -23.98 0.39
CA ALA A 95 -12.30 -25.37 0.05
C ALA A 95 -11.01 -26.22 0.00
N ASP A 96 -11.14 -27.53 0.03
CA ASP A 96 -9.99 -28.44 -0.14
C ASP A 96 -9.27 -28.16 -1.47
N GLY A 97 -7.94 -28.07 -1.41
CA GLY A 97 -7.10 -27.77 -2.57
C GLY A 97 -6.98 -26.28 -2.91
N VAL A 98 -7.76 -25.42 -2.26
CA VAL A 98 -7.68 -23.94 -2.37
C VAL A 98 -6.74 -23.38 -1.31
N GLN A 99 -5.88 -22.44 -1.68
CA GLN A 99 -5.02 -21.70 -0.75
C GLN A 99 -5.28 -20.21 -0.85
N THR A 100 -5.16 -19.51 0.27
CA THR A 100 -5.49 -18.09 0.39
C THR A 100 -4.24 -17.24 0.56
N VAL A 101 -4.19 -16.14 -0.18
CA VAL A 101 -3.31 -15.00 0.06
C VAL A 101 -4.16 -13.85 0.60
N ALA A 102 -3.87 -13.36 1.79
CA ALA A 102 -4.56 -12.20 2.34
C ALA A 102 -3.83 -10.92 1.91
N TRP A 103 -4.58 -9.87 1.62
CA TRP A 103 -4.02 -8.58 1.20
C TRP A 103 -4.56 -7.46 2.07
N LEU A 104 -3.62 -6.75 2.70
CA LEU A 104 -3.80 -5.54 3.50
C LEU A 104 -3.24 -4.34 2.72
N SER A 105 -3.87 -3.19 2.85
CA SER A 105 -3.37 -1.93 2.30
C SER A 105 -3.79 -0.75 3.17
N ASP A 106 -2.97 0.29 3.19
CA ASP A 106 -3.34 1.62 3.72
C ASP A 106 -3.89 1.58 5.16
N THR A 107 -3.22 0.85 6.04
CA THR A 107 -3.61 0.64 7.44
C THR A 107 -3.17 1.76 8.38
N GLN A 108 -2.66 2.88 7.85
CA GLN A 108 -2.07 3.97 8.61
C GLN A 108 -3.00 4.59 9.66
N HIS A 109 -4.31 4.61 9.40
CA HIS A 109 -5.28 5.12 10.37
C HIS A 109 -5.48 4.18 11.55
N TYR A 110 -5.30 2.87 11.36
CA TYR A 110 -5.35 1.89 12.45
C TYR A 110 -4.14 1.98 13.39
N ALA A 111 -3.01 2.47 12.87
CA ALA A 111 -1.80 2.71 13.66
C ALA A 111 -1.80 4.04 14.42
N ASN A 112 -2.71 4.97 14.09
CA ASN A 112 -2.80 6.30 14.67
C ASN A 112 -4.15 6.59 15.32
N TYR A 113 -4.26 6.33 16.62
CA TYR A 113 -5.48 6.52 17.41
C TYR A 113 -5.84 7.98 17.71
N HIS A 114 -4.99 8.95 17.31
CA HIS A 114 -5.11 10.36 17.71
C HIS A 114 -5.60 11.29 16.60
N ILE A 115 -5.92 10.76 15.42
CA ILE A 115 -6.53 11.56 14.37
C ILE A 115 -8.03 11.74 14.60
N ASN A 116 -8.62 12.75 13.94
CA ASN A 116 -10.05 13.08 14.05
C ASN A 116 -11.00 12.02 13.44
N MET A 117 -10.51 10.80 13.25
CA MET A 117 -11.30 9.66 12.83
C MET A 117 -11.67 8.82 14.07
N LYS A 118 -12.83 8.19 14.03
CA LYS A 118 -13.30 7.32 15.12
C LYS A 118 -12.76 5.91 15.01
N VAL A 119 -11.51 5.75 14.59
CA VAL A 119 -10.88 4.44 14.45
C VAL A 119 -10.67 3.82 15.83
N PRO A 120 -11.26 2.67 16.12
CA PRO A 120 -11.03 1.98 17.38
C PRO A 120 -9.56 1.56 17.55
N PRO A 121 -8.98 1.72 18.73
CA PRO A 121 -7.57 1.34 18.99
C PRO A 121 -7.25 -0.12 18.70
N GLU A 122 -8.23 -1.01 18.81
CA GLU A 122 -8.11 -2.44 18.54
C GLU A 122 -8.20 -2.81 17.06
N MET A 123 -8.60 -1.89 16.17
CA MET A 123 -8.90 -2.20 14.77
C MET A 123 -7.79 -2.99 14.07
N TYR A 124 -6.54 -2.50 14.13
CA TYR A 124 -5.42 -3.16 13.47
C TYR A 124 -5.20 -4.58 14.02
N ARG A 125 -5.26 -4.72 15.35
CA ARG A 125 -5.09 -6.02 16.02
C ARG A 125 -6.28 -6.96 15.77
N THR A 126 -7.48 -6.43 15.56
CA THR A 126 -8.66 -7.22 15.15
C THR A 126 -8.43 -7.82 13.77
N VAL A 127 -7.95 -7.01 12.81
CA VAL A 127 -7.65 -7.48 11.45
C VAL A 127 -6.55 -8.52 11.42
N THR A 128 -5.40 -8.25 12.04
CA THR A 128 -4.27 -9.19 12.04
C THR A 128 -4.53 -10.39 12.94
N GLY A 129 -5.28 -10.22 14.06
CA GLY A 129 -5.74 -11.29 14.91
C GLY A 129 -6.64 -12.28 14.19
N PHE A 130 -7.58 -11.78 13.37
CA PHE A 130 -8.42 -12.61 12.50
C PHE A 130 -7.58 -13.48 11.56
N LEU A 131 -6.58 -12.87 10.88
CA LEU A 131 -5.70 -13.61 9.97
C LEU A 131 -4.95 -14.74 10.70
N ARG A 132 -4.45 -14.48 11.92
CA ARG A 132 -3.80 -15.49 12.76
C ARG A 132 -4.77 -16.60 13.18
N ASP A 133 -5.94 -16.20 13.71
CA ASP A 133 -6.87 -17.13 14.37
C ASP A 133 -7.64 -17.99 13.36
N LYS A 134 -7.80 -17.50 12.12
CA LYS A 134 -8.51 -18.17 11.04
C LYS A 134 -7.59 -18.69 9.92
N ALA A 135 -6.26 -18.66 10.13
CA ALA A 135 -5.27 -19.07 9.12
C ALA A 135 -5.51 -20.50 8.60
N GLU A 136 -5.85 -21.44 9.50
CA GLU A 136 -6.12 -22.84 9.13
C GLU A 136 -7.40 -22.95 8.30
N GLU A 137 -8.50 -22.31 8.73
CA GLU A 137 -9.79 -22.35 8.02
C GLU A 137 -9.72 -21.70 6.63
N MET A 138 -8.87 -20.69 6.48
CA MET A 138 -8.61 -20.01 5.21
C MET A 138 -7.60 -20.75 4.33
N HIS A 139 -6.90 -21.76 4.83
CA HIS A 139 -5.66 -22.26 4.20
C HIS A 139 -4.71 -21.10 3.84
N LEU A 140 -4.51 -20.17 4.78
CA LEU A 140 -3.73 -18.94 4.58
C LEU A 140 -2.24 -19.28 4.46
N VAL A 141 -1.66 -18.98 3.31
CA VAL A 141 -0.24 -19.29 3.03
C VAL A 141 0.64 -18.05 2.98
N TYR A 142 0.05 -16.86 2.77
CA TYR A 142 0.81 -15.63 2.60
C TYR A 142 -0.03 -14.38 2.89
N VAL A 143 0.65 -13.32 3.35
CA VAL A 143 0.05 -11.99 3.53
C VAL A 143 0.80 -10.96 2.70
N VAL A 144 0.08 -10.15 1.94
CA VAL A 144 0.59 -8.98 1.22
C VAL A 144 0.20 -7.71 1.96
N HIS A 145 1.11 -6.74 2.07
CA HIS A 145 0.79 -5.39 2.53
C HIS A 145 1.36 -4.34 1.58
N THR A 146 0.50 -3.56 0.94
CA THR A 146 0.86 -2.60 -0.11
C THR A 146 1.16 -1.18 0.38
N GLY A 147 1.57 -1.04 1.64
CA GLY A 147 2.12 0.21 2.18
C GLY A 147 1.15 1.08 2.95
N ASP A 148 1.64 2.24 3.36
CA ASP A 148 0.99 3.15 4.31
C ASP A 148 0.64 2.44 5.63
N LEU A 149 1.71 1.90 6.26
CA LEU A 149 1.66 1.20 7.54
C LEU A 149 1.39 2.16 8.69
N VAL A 150 1.87 3.41 8.59
CA VAL A 150 1.73 4.46 9.60
C VAL A 150 1.24 5.76 8.99
N HIS A 151 0.51 6.56 9.77
CA HIS A 151 0.00 7.85 9.31
C HIS A 151 1.06 8.95 9.36
N VAL A 152 1.88 8.96 10.40
CA VAL A 152 2.92 9.97 10.63
C VAL A 152 4.28 9.31 10.80
N ASN A 153 5.12 9.37 9.77
CA ASN A 153 6.47 8.78 9.78
C ASN A 153 7.32 9.20 11.00
N GLY A 154 7.20 10.45 11.45
CA GLY A 154 7.95 10.96 12.58
C GLY A 154 7.45 10.54 13.96
N ASP A 155 6.29 9.91 14.04
CA ASP A 155 5.67 9.46 15.29
C ASP A 155 6.07 8.01 15.58
N GLU A 156 6.93 7.84 16.59
CA GLU A 156 7.40 6.51 16.98
C GLU A 156 6.30 5.60 17.50
N GLN A 157 5.22 6.16 18.08
CA GLN A 157 4.11 5.37 18.59
C GLN A 157 3.31 4.74 17.44
N ASN A 158 3.11 5.46 16.33
CA ASN A 158 2.49 4.88 15.13
C ASN A 158 3.26 3.64 14.65
N TRP A 159 4.59 3.72 14.60
CA TRP A 159 5.44 2.58 14.21
C TRP A 159 5.34 1.41 15.17
N LYS A 160 5.30 1.68 16.48
CA LYS A 160 5.12 0.62 17.49
C LYS A 160 3.77 -0.05 17.35
N ASN A 161 2.69 0.74 17.21
CA ASN A 161 1.34 0.21 17.04
C ASN A 161 1.23 -0.69 15.79
N ALA A 162 1.76 -0.21 14.64
CA ALA A 162 1.78 -0.99 13.41
C ALA A 162 2.61 -2.28 13.58
N ARG A 163 3.79 -2.19 14.20
CA ARG A 163 4.63 -3.37 14.43
C ARG A 163 3.98 -4.39 15.35
N GLU A 164 3.40 -3.95 16.47
CA GLU A 164 2.71 -4.83 17.42
C GLU A 164 1.51 -5.54 16.79
N ALA A 165 0.76 -4.85 15.92
CA ALA A 165 -0.33 -5.48 15.18
C ALA A 165 0.20 -6.52 14.18
N MET A 166 1.21 -6.16 13.37
CA MET A 166 1.81 -7.08 12.39
C MET A 166 2.56 -8.26 13.05
N ASP A 167 3.04 -8.10 14.29
CA ASP A 167 3.66 -9.20 15.04
C ASP A 167 2.68 -10.32 15.40
N LEU A 168 1.37 -10.09 15.38
CA LEU A 168 0.38 -11.15 15.57
C LEU A 168 0.39 -12.19 14.44
N ILE A 169 0.85 -11.80 13.26
CA ILE A 169 0.96 -12.68 12.07
C ILE A 169 2.41 -13.01 11.69
N ARG A 170 3.38 -12.79 12.58
CA ARG A 170 4.81 -12.98 12.28
C ARG A 170 5.19 -14.39 11.85
N ASP A 171 4.38 -15.39 12.23
CA ASP A 171 4.59 -16.80 11.88
C ASP A 171 3.94 -17.16 10.52
N ILE A 172 3.22 -16.23 9.91
CA ILE A 172 2.66 -16.35 8.56
C ILE A 172 3.61 -15.60 7.59
N PRO A 173 4.08 -16.22 6.53
CA PRO A 173 4.91 -15.55 5.53
C PRO A 173 4.22 -14.26 5.03
N THR A 174 4.97 -13.15 5.05
CA THR A 174 4.40 -11.82 4.81
C THR A 174 5.37 -10.96 4.02
N GLY A 175 4.91 -10.37 2.93
CA GLY A 175 5.62 -9.33 2.20
C GLY A 175 5.02 -7.95 2.46
N VAL A 176 5.89 -6.94 2.64
CA VAL A 176 5.49 -5.56 2.94
C VAL A 176 6.29 -4.56 2.11
N LEU A 177 5.70 -3.43 1.83
CA LEU A 177 6.41 -2.28 1.25
C LEU A 177 6.00 -0.98 1.96
N ALA A 178 6.77 0.08 1.77
CA ALA A 178 6.42 1.38 2.34
C ALA A 178 5.58 2.21 1.36
N GLY A 179 4.52 2.83 1.88
CA GLY A 179 3.76 3.85 1.18
C GLY A 179 4.36 5.26 1.36
N ASN A 180 3.65 6.28 0.92
CA ASN A 180 4.11 7.67 1.02
C ASN A 180 4.07 8.22 2.45
N HIS A 181 3.15 7.74 3.31
CA HIS A 181 3.11 8.09 4.74
C HIS A 181 4.27 7.47 5.53
N ASP A 182 4.80 6.35 5.07
CA ASP A 182 5.94 5.65 5.66
C ASP A 182 7.29 6.29 5.32
N MET A 183 7.32 7.26 4.39
CA MET A 183 8.52 8.01 4.00
C MET A 183 8.68 9.28 4.83
N ALA A 184 9.91 9.61 5.17
CA ALA A 184 10.22 10.90 5.78
C ALA A 184 10.08 12.03 4.76
N LYS A 185 9.36 13.10 5.12
CA LYS A 185 9.30 14.33 4.34
C LYS A 185 10.72 14.96 4.25
N LYS A 186 11.02 15.63 3.14
CA LYS A 186 12.31 16.36 2.90
C LYS A 186 13.57 15.46 2.88
N GLY A 187 13.50 14.32 2.19
CA GLY A 187 14.70 13.52 1.87
C GLY A 187 15.22 12.59 2.97
N GLY A 188 14.48 12.42 4.07
CA GLY A 188 14.82 11.44 5.12
C GLY A 188 14.62 9.98 4.71
N GLY A 189 14.05 9.73 3.53
CA GLY A 189 13.88 8.41 2.95
C GLY A 189 13.10 7.43 3.83
N TYR A 190 13.54 6.18 3.85
CA TYR A 190 12.88 5.02 4.48
C TYR A 190 13.50 4.62 5.83
N LYS A 191 14.18 5.54 6.53
CA LYS A 191 14.93 5.19 7.76
C LYS A 191 14.04 4.56 8.84
N ASN A 192 12.88 5.13 9.13
CA ASN A 192 11.97 4.60 10.15
C ASN A 192 11.31 3.32 9.66
N TYR A 193 10.87 3.25 8.41
CA TYR A 193 10.39 2.02 7.80
C TYR A 193 11.43 0.90 7.95
N GLY A 194 12.67 1.12 7.55
CA GLY A 194 13.75 0.13 7.68
C GLY A 194 14.09 -0.26 9.12
N LYS A 195 13.78 0.58 10.13
CA LYS A 195 13.92 0.24 11.54
C LYS A 195 12.88 -0.79 12.00
N TYR A 196 11.61 -0.63 11.56
CA TYR A 196 10.48 -1.42 12.05
C TYR A 196 10.06 -2.55 11.08
N PHE A 197 10.24 -2.35 9.78
CA PHE A 197 9.83 -3.25 8.69
C PHE A 197 10.96 -3.53 7.69
N GLY A 198 12.22 -3.38 8.14
CA GLY A 198 13.40 -3.62 7.32
C GLY A 198 13.72 -5.10 7.13
N GLU A 199 14.75 -5.37 6.35
CA GLU A 199 15.20 -6.71 5.97
C GLU A 199 15.36 -7.67 7.17
N LYS A 200 15.91 -7.18 8.29
CA LYS A 200 16.12 -8.00 9.49
C LYS A 200 14.84 -8.68 10.01
N GLN A 201 13.69 -8.07 9.82
CA GLN A 201 12.39 -8.57 10.29
C GLN A 201 11.82 -9.66 9.38
N TYR A 202 12.23 -9.71 8.11
CA TYR A 202 11.63 -10.58 7.10
C TYR A 202 12.58 -11.61 6.50
N SER A 203 13.88 -11.36 6.50
CA SER A 203 14.88 -12.24 5.85
C SER A 203 14.99 -13.66 6.42
N GLN A 204 14.33 -13.93 7.55
CA GLN A 204 14.25 -15.29 8.12
C GLN A 204 13.08 -16.11 7.56
N GLN A 205 12.18 -15.52 6.82
CA GLN A 205 11.09 -16.23 6.16
C GLN A 205 11.66 -17.07 5.00
N ALA A 206 11.23 -18.32 4.90
CA ALA A 206 11.74 -19.23 3.87
C ALA A 206 11.47 -18.77 2.42
N CYS A 207 10.41 -17.95 2.22
CA CYS A 207 10.07 -17.37 0.92
C CYS A 207 10.92 -16.14 0.58
N TYR A 208 11.54 -15.47 1.54
CA TYR A 208 12.24 -14.22 1.32
C TYR A 208 13.48 -14.42 0.43
N GLY A 209 13.51 -13.69 -0.68
CA GLY A 209 14.59 -13.80 -1.67
C GLY A 209 15.70 -12.77 -1.44
N GLU A 210 15.62 -11.64 -2.11
CA GLU A 210 16.66 -10.60 -2.09
C GLU A 210 16.08 -9.26 -1.67
N SER A 211 16.82 -8.52 -0.85
CA SER A 211 16.46 -7.19 -0.36
C SER A 211 17.10 -6.08 -1.19
N PHE A 212 16.36 -5.01 -1.40
CA PHE A 212 16.84 -3.75 -1.95
C PHE A 212 16.75 -2.66 -0.89
N GLU A 213 17.88 -2.04 -0.54
CA GLU A 213 17.94 -0.91 0.39
C GLU A 213 17.17 -1.13 1.71
N ASN A 214 17.50 -2.22 2.43
CA ASN A 214 16.89 -2.57 3.72
C ASN A 214 15.36 -2.69 3.65
N ASN A 215 14.88 -3.53 2.74
CA ASN A 215 13.47 -3.82 2.50
C ASN A 215 12.67 -2.65 1.87
N ARG A 216 13.32 -1.61 1.33
CA ARG A 216 12.64 -0.65 0.45
C ARG A 216 12.02 -1.35 -0.76
N GLY A 217 12.64 -2.43 -1.19
CA GLY A 217 12.11 -3.44 -2.09
C GLY A 217 12.64 -4.81 -1.73
N HIS A 218 11.94 -5.84 -2.12
CA HIS A 218 12.37 -7.23 -2.02
C HIS A 218 11.55 -8.08 -3.00
N TYR A 219 11.87 -9.36 -3.10
CA TYR A 219 10.96 -10.33 -3.69
C TYR A 219 10.84 -11.57 -2.81
N ASP A 220 9.68 -12.20 -2.88
CA ASP A 220 9.38 -13.46 -2.22
C ASP A 220 9.05 -14.54 -3.25
N LEU A 221 9.51 -15.76 -2.99
CA LEU A 221 9.30 -16.93 -3.84
C LEU A 221 8.34 -17.89 -3.12
N LEU A 222 7.19 -18.11 -3.70
CA LEU A 222 6.12 -18.90 -3.11
C LEU A 222 5.73 -20.08 -4.00
N THR A 223 5.18 -21.11 -3.38
CA THR A 223 4.42 -22.14 -4.07
C THR A 223 3.00 -22.11 -3.52
N ILE A 224 2.02 -21.83 -4.38
CA ILE A 224 0.61 -21.75 -4.04
C ILE A 224 -0.13 -22.79 -4.88
N CYS A 225 -0.86 -23.70 -4.24
CA CYS A 225 -1.56 -24.82 -4.91
C CYS A 225 -0.66 -25.60 -5.90
N GLY A 226 0.63 -25.74 -5.57
CA GLY A 226 1.60 -26.47 -6.42
C GLY A 226 2.26 -25.65 -7.53
N ARG A 227 1.80 -24.45 -7.81
CA ARG A 227 2.39 -23.54 -8.82
C ARG A 227 3.39 -22.58 -8.18
N GLU A 228 4.43 -22.25 -8.91
CA GLU A 228 5.49 -21.34 -8.45
C GLU A 228 5.20 -19.88 -8.80
N TYR A 229 5.30 -19.01 -7.79
CA TYR A 229 5.06 -17.57 -7.89
C TYR A 229 6.27 -16.76 -7.46
N ILE A 230 6.39 -15.55 -7.98
CA ILE A 230 7.28 -14.50 -7.49
C ILE A 230 6.47 -13.23 -7.20
N PHE A 231 6.53 -12.76 -5.95
CA PHE A 231 5.98 -11.48 -5.54
C PHE A 231 7.12 -10.48 -5.41
N VAL A 232 7.13 -9.43 -6.23
CA VAL A 232 8.14 -8.37 -6.19
C VAL A 232 7.55 -7.11 -5.59
N TYR A 233 8.13 -6.68 -4.50
CA TYR A 233 7.70 -5.51 -3.73
C TYR A 233 8.59 -4.31 -4.02
N MET A 234 7.97 -3.14 -4.20
CA MET A 234 8.71 -1.89 -4.28
C MET A 234 7.93 -0.74 -3.63
N SER A 235 8.58 -0.09 -2.68
CA SER A 235 8.04 1.05 -1.95
C SER A 235 7.74 2.25 -2.86
N HIS A 236 6.93 3.18 -2.35
CA HIS A 236 6.48 4.38 -3.06
C HIS A 236 7.62 5.15 -3.74
N ALA A 237 7.31 5.79 -4.87
CA ALA A 237 8.24 6.60 -5.68
C ALA A 237 9.53 5.87 -6.08
N PRO A 238 9.44 4.78 -6.87
CA PRO A 238 10.60 4.04 -7.32
C PRO A 238 11.47 4.89 -8.26
N ASP A 239 12.76 4.96 -7.95
CA ASP A 239 13.77 5.57 -8.81
C ASP A 239 14.31 4.56 -9.85
N LYS A 240 15.23 5.01 -10.70
CA LYS A 240 15.83 4.15 -11.73
C LYS A 240 16.48 2.88 -11.19
N LYS A 241 17.09 2.92 -9.97
CA LYS A 241 17.71 1.73 -9.37
C LYS A 241 16.65 0.76 -8.88
N ALA A 242 15.58 1.28 -8.28
CA ALA A 242 14.42 0.50 -7.87
C ALA A 242 13.78 -0.21 -9.06
N ILE A 243 13.55 0.48 -10.17
CA ILE A 243 13.02 -0.12 -11.41
C ILE A 243 13.96 -1.20 -11.94
N GLN A 244 15.27 -1.00 -11.91
CA GLN A 244 16.23 -2.02 -12.32
C GLN A 244 16.22 -3.25 -11.39
N PHE A 245 15.99 -3.05 -10.09
CA PHE A 245 15.82 -4.16 -9.16
C PHE A 245 14.57 -4.99 -9.51
N ILE A 246 13.43 -4.34 -9.74
CA ILE A 246 12.18 -5.02 -10.12
C ILE A 246 12.39 -5.86 -11.39
N LEU A 247 12.94 -5.23 -12.45
CA LEU A 247 13.23 -5.90 -13.73
C LEU A 247 14.10 -7.15 -13.54
N LYS A 248 15.22 -7.01 -12.83
CA LYS A 248 16.15 -8.11 -12.58
C LYS A 248 15.48 -9.24 -11.78
N SER A 249 14.61 -8.91 -10.82
CA SER A 249 13.91 -9.89 -10.01
C SER A 249 13.01 -10.78 -10.88
N PHE A 250 12.19 -10.20 -11.75
CA PHE A 250 11.34 -10.98 -12.66
C PHE A 250 12.15 -11.76 -13.70
N GLN A 251 13.17 -11.15 -14.29
CA GLN A 251 14.05 -11.78 -15.29
C GLN A 251 14.88 -12.94 -14.70
N LYS A 252 15.18 -12.91 -13.41
CA LYS A 252 15.90 -13.98 -12.72
C LYS A 252 15.05 -15.25 -12.57
N TYR A 253 13.72 -15.12 -12.58
CA TYR A 253 12.77 -16.20 -12.38
C TYR A 253 11.66 -16.16 -13.45
N PRO A 254 12.01 -16.34 -14.73
CA PRO A 254 11.08 -16.15 -15.85
C PRO A 254 9.94 -17.16 -15.87
N ASP A 255 10.12 -18.34 -15.26
CA ASP A 255 9.15 -19.42 -15.24
C ASP A 255 8.13 -19.29 -14.08
N ARG A 256 8.32 -18.32 -13.18
CA ARG A 256 7.39 -18.07 -12.06
C ARG A 256 6.35 -17.05 -12.45
N VAL A 257 5.11 -17.30 -12.05
CA VAL A 257 4.01 -16.33 -12.19
C VAL A 257 4.30 -15.09 -11.34
N GLY A 258 4.41 -13.93 -11.97
CA GLY A 258 4.86 -12.69 -11.35
C GLY A 258 3.73 -11.80 -10.87
N PHE A 259 3.83 -11.37 -9.62
CA PHE A 259 2.98 -10.35 -8.99
C PHE A 259 3.86 -9.15 -8.64
N LEU A 260 3.52 -7.98 -9.18
CA LEU A 260 4.15 -6.71 -8.83
C LEU A 260 3.33 -6.03 -7.74
N CYS A 261 3.91 -5.88 -6.55
CA CYS A 261 3.30 -5.18 -5.43
C CYS A 261 3.93 -3.80 -5.28
N VAL A 262 3.14 -2.75 -5.45
CA VAL A 262 3.56 -1.35 -5.36
C VAL A 262 2.53 -0.53 -4.60
N HIS A 263 2.90 0.66 -4.13
CA HIS A 263 1.94 1.48 -3.39
C HIS A 263 1.02 2.27 -4.33
N ASP A 264 1.56 2.90 -5.38
CA ASP A 264 0.83 3.78 -6.31
C ASP A 264 0.89 3.21 -7.74
N PHE A 265 -0.28 2.91 -8.34
CA PHE A 265 -0.38 2.43 -9.71
C PHE A 265 -1.67 2.89 -10.40
N ILE A 266 -2.82 2.88 -9.71
CA ILE A 266 -4.13 3.28 -10.22
C ILE A 266 -4.59 4.55 -9.51
N THR A 267 -5.26 5.47 -10.23
CA THR A 267 -5.85 6.70 -9.68
C THR A 267 -7.26 6.47 -9.12
N THR A 268 -7.82 7.46 -8.45
CA THR A 268 -9.21 7.45 -7.97
C THR A 268 -10.25 7.38 -9.10
N GLU A 269 -9.85 7.67 -10.33
CA GLU A 269 -10.72 7.59 -11.52
C GLU A 269 -10.61 6.24 -12.24
N GLY A 270 -9.92 5.26 -11.65
CA GLY A 270 -9.72 3.94 -12.26
C GLY A 270 -8.83 3.98 -13.52
N THR A 271 -7.87 4.88 -13.56
CA THR A 271 -6.86 4.97 -14.63
C THR A 271 -5.45 4.85 -14.08
N LEU A 272 -4.45 4.61 -14.92
CA LEU A 272 -3.07 4.54 -14.46
C LEU A 272 -2.57 5.90 -13.97
N SER A 273 -1.96 5.92 -12.77
CA SER A 273 -1.20 7.06 -12.28
C SER A 273 0.08 7.28 -13.11
N GLU A 274 0.78 8.40 -12.91
CA GLU A 274 2.07 8.61 -13.60
C GLU A 274 3.10 7.55 -13.20
N ALA A 275 3.11 7.11 -11.94
CA ALA A 275 3.94 5.98 -11.49
C ALA A 275 3.49 4.67 -12.15
N GLY A 276 2.18 4.44 -12.25
CA GLY A 276 1.59 3.29 -12.91
C GLY A 276 1.97 3.23 -14.39
N LYS A 277 1.84 4.33 -15.15
CA LYS A 277 2.27 4.40 -16.55
C LYS A 277 3.76 4.07 -16.72
N GLN A 278 4.60 4.64 -15.86
CA GLN A 278 6.04 4.38 -15.88
C GLN A 278 6.36 2.89 -15.60
N LEU A 279 5.75 2.30 -14.57
CA LEU A 279 5.95 0.89 -14.22
C LEU A 279 5.39 -0.05 -15.27
N ARG A 280 4.23 0.28 -15.85
CA ARG A 280 3.65 -0.47 -16.97
C ARG A 280 4.63 -0.56 -18.16
N GLU A 281 5.18 0.59 -18.59
CA GLU A 281 6.09 0.65 -19.73
C GLU A 281 7.47 0.05 -19.44
N GLN A 282 8.01 0.32 -18.25
CA GLN A 282 9.38 -0.04 -17.93
C GLN A 282 9.54 -1.42 -17.31
N VAL A 283 8.48 -1.99 -16.73
CA VAL A 283 8.50 -3.28 -16.04
C VAL A 283 7.50 -4.25 -16.67
N VAL A 284 6.20 -3.98 -16.55
CA VAL A 284 5.14 -4.93 -16.91
C VAL A 284 5.24 -5.36 -18.38
N ALA A 285 5.43 -4.39 -19.27
CA ALA A 285 5.59 -4.65 -20.72
C ALA A 285 6.91 -5.35 -21.09
N LYS A 286 7.88 -5.48 -20.16
CA LYS A 286 9.18 -6.10 -20.42
C LYS A 286 9.40 -7.41 -19.69
N CYS A 287 8.44 -7.82 -18.89
CA CYS A 287 8.49 -9.03 -18.10
C CYS A 287 7.25 -9.88 -18.42
N PRO A 288 7.32 -10.78 -19.42
CA PRO A 288 6.17 -11.59 -19.86
C PRO A 288 5.59 -12.49 -18.76
N ASN A 289 6.34 -12.72 -17.70
CA ASN A 289 5.89 -13.49 -16.54
C ASN A 289 5.13 -12.65 -15.50
N VAL A 290 4.93 -11.34 -15.70
CA VAL A 290 4.10 -10.50 -14.80
C VAL A 290 2.64 -10.59 -15.26
N TYR A 291 1.78 -11.07 -14.37
CA TYR A 291 0.34 -11.25 -14.63
C TYR A 291 -0.56 -10.46 -13.68
N MET A 292 0.00 -9.91 -12.59
CA MET A 292 -0.79 -9.16 -11.62
C MET A 292 0.00 -7.98 -11.05
N VAL A 293 -0.70 -6.85 -10.88
CA VAL A 293 -0.21 -5.68 -10.13
C VAL A 293 -1.18 -5.42 -8.99
N LEU A 294 -0.66 -5.33 -7.75
CA LEU A 294 -1.42 -5.00 -6.55
C LEU A 294 -0.98 -3.64 -6.03
N CYS A 295 -1.93 -2.71 -5.80
CA CYS A 295 -1.63 -1.38 -5.29
C CYS A 295 -2.69 -0.87 -4.30
N GLY A 296 -2.33 0.19 -3.55
CA GLY A 296 -3.19 0.96 -2.68
C GLY A 296 -3.13 2.45 -3.00
N HIS A 297 -2.78 3.28 -2.00
CA HIS A 297 -2.52 4.71 -2.06
C HIS A 297 -3.75 5.58 -2.35
N ARG A 298 -4.39 5.37 -3.49
CA ARG A 298 -5.59 6.12 -3.89
C ARG A 298 -6.82 5.44 -3.31
N TYR A 299 -7.84 6.25 -3.01
CA TYR A 299 -9.06 5.73 -2.40
C TYR A 299 -9.91 4.99 -3.43
N GLY A 300 -10.45 3.86 -3.02
CA GLY A 300 -11.39 3.09 -3.81
C GLY A 300 -10.95 1.67 -4.15
N LEU A 301 -11.75 1.03 -4.97
CA LEU A 301 -11.57 -0.33 -5.45
C LEU A 301 -11.65 -0.31 -6.97
N TYR A 302 -10.61 -0.80 -7.64
CA TYR A 302 -10.60 -0.92 -9.10
C TYR A 302 -9.90 -2.19 -9.53
N THR A 303 -10.42 -2.80 -10.58
CA THR A 303 -9.80 -3.94 -11.27
C THR A 303 -9.76 -3.63 -12.75
N LEU A 304 -8.56 -3.48 -13.29
CA LEU A 304 -8.31 -3.24 -14.70
C LEU A 304 -7.72 -4.50 -15.33
N GLU A 305 -7.99 -4.68 -16.63
CA GLU A 305 -7.39 -5.71 -17.46
C GLU A 305 -6.57 -5.03 -18.57
N ASP A 306 -5.28 -5.30 -18.61
CA ASP A 306 -4.39 -4.80 -19.66
C ASP A 306 -3.86 -5.98 -20.49
N ALA A 307 -3.96 -5.86 -21.80
CA ALA A 307 -3.59 -6.92 -22.73
C ALA A 307 -2.29 -6.57 -23.46
N PHE A 308 -1.32 -7.49 -23.43
CA PHE A 308 0.01 -7.32 -23.99
C PHE A 308 0.20 -8.28 -25.19
N ASP A 309 0.84 -7.74 -26.21
CA ASP A 309 1.42 -8.42 -27.35
C ASP A 309 2.92 -8.55 -27.06
N ASP A 310 3.32 -9.71 -26.54
CA ASP A 310 4.67 -9.89 -26.00
C ASP A 310 5.71 -10.21 -27.08
N ASP A 311 5.30 -10.70 -28.27
CA ASP A 311 6.19 -11.02 -29.38
C ASP A 311 6.11 -10.03 -30.56
N GLY A 312 5.12 -9.13 -30.56
CA GLY A 312 4.98 -8.04 -31.52
C GLY A 312 4.30 -8.46 -32.83
N ASP A 313 3.56 -9.58 -32.85
CA ASP A 313 2.86 -10.09 -34.03
C ASP A 313 1.46 -9.47 -34.24
N GLY A 314 0.98 -8.66 -33.29
CA GLY A 314 -0.31 -7.98 -33.29
C GLY A 314 -1.43 -8.73 -32.59
N VAL A 315 -1.15 -9.91 -32.04
CA VAL A 315 -2.06 -10.67 -31.18
C VAL A 315 -1.76 -10.33 -29.71
N LYS A 316 -2.73 -10.43 -28.84
CA LYS A 316 -2.58 -10.21 -27.40
C LYS A 316 -2.57 -11.54 -26.68
N GLU A 317 -1.38 -12.01 -26.25
CA GLU A 317 -1.23 -13.33 -25.61
C GLU A 317 -1.42 -13.28 -24.11
N ARG A 318 -1.07 -12.12 -23.50
CA ARG A 318 -1.05 -12.00 -22.04
C ARG A 318 -2.03 -10.94 -21.54
N THR A 319 -2.86 -11.35 -20.58
CA THR A 319 -3.67 -10.43 -19.78
C THR A 319 -2.99 -10.20 -18.44
N VAL A 320 -2.87 -8.94 -18.04
CA VAL A 320 -2.39 -8.53 -16.72
C VAL A 320 -3.55 -7.88 -15.96
N TYR A 321 -3.81 -8.38 -14.75
CA TYR A 321 -4.78 -7.78 -13.85
C TYR A 321 -4.09 -6.71 -13.00
N GLU A 322 -4.58 -5.49 -13.05
CA GLU A 322 -4.11 -4.36 -12.25
C GLU A 322 -5.18 -4.01 -11.24
N ILE A 323 -4.90 -4.25 -9.96
CA ILE A 323 -5.90 -4.21 -8.91
C ILE A 323 -5.51 -3.19 -7.85
N MET A 324 -6.44 -2.29 -7.54
CA MET A 324 -6.33 -1.36 -6.42
C MET A 324 -7.34 -1.72 -5.33
N MET A 325 -6.86 -1.70 -4.08
CA MET A 325 -7.70 -1.87 -2.91
C MET A 325 -7.27 -0.87 -1.83
N ASN A 326 -8.14 0.09 -1.53
CA ASN A 326 -7.93 1.02 -0.43
C ASN A 326 -9.26 1.50 0.14
N TYR A 327 -9.59 1.01 1.34
CA TYR A 327 -10.77 1.39 2.11
C TYR A 327 -10.52 2.52 3.10
N GLN A 328 -9.26 2.99 3.29
CA GLN A 328 -8.85 3.82 4.44
C GLN A 328 -9.72 5.03 4.71
N ALA A 329 -10.44 5.49 3.74
CA ALA A 329 -11.28 6.64 3.86
C ALA A 329 -12.78 6.31 3.71
N ALA A 330 -13.13 5.04 3.59
CA ALA A 330 -14.52 4.62 3.67
C ALA A 330 -15.03 4.81 5.10
N GLY A 331 -16.01 5.69 5.26
CA GLY A 331 -16.53 6.14 6.54
C GLY A 331 -15.51 6.92 7.39
N ASP A 332 -15.92 7.31 8.59
CA ASP A 332 -15.08 8.05 9.56
C ASP A 332 -14.26 7.15 10.49
N ILE A 333 -14.18 5.85 10.19
CA ILE A 333 -13.50 4.81 10.96
C ILE A 333 -12.30 4.18 10.23
N GLY A 334 -11.76 4.87 9.22
CA GLY A 334 -10.56 4.43 8.51
C GLY A 334 -10.75 3.17 7.67
N GLY A 335 -11.95 2.97 7.09
CA GLY A 335 -12.24 1.82 6.23
C GLY A 335 -12.64 0.54 6.97
N GLY A 336 -13.03 0.63 8.25
CA GLY A 336 -13.71 -0.44 8.97
C GLY A 336 -13.00 -1.79 9.08
N GLY A 337 -11.69 -1.86 8.84
CA GLY A 337 -10.92 -3.10 8.95
C GLY A 337 -11.06 -4.05 7.76
N TYR A 338 -11.55 -3.59 6.61
CA TYR A 338 -11.64 -4.44 5.42
C TYR A 338 -10.27 -4.83 4.90
N LEU A 339 -10.17 -6.09 4.49
CA LEU A 339 -9.03 -6.70 3.82
C LEU A 339 -9.54 -7.54 2.64
N ARG A 340 -8.65 -7.91 1.72
CA ARG A 340 -8.98 -8.82 0.61
C ARG A 340 -8.38 -10.20 0.82
N LEU A 341 -9.18 -11.23 0.59
CA LEU A 341 -8.75 -12.61 0.54
C LEU A 341 -8.75 -13.06 -0.92
N MET A 342 -7.60 -13.43 -1.43
CA MET A 342 -7.44 -14.00 -2.77
C MET A 342 -7.31 -15.52 -2.61
N GLN A 343 -8.35 -16.24 -2.99
CA GLN A 343 -8.45 -17.71 -2.90
C GLN A 343 -8.07 -18.32 -4.24
N PHE A 344 -6.92 -18.98 -4.27
CA PHE A 344 -6.34 -19.60 -5.47
C PHE A 344 -6.88 -21.01 -5.63
N ASP A 345 -7.52 -21.28 -6.75
CA ASP A 345 -7.97 -22.60 -7.18
C ASP A 345 -7.33 -22.95 -8.54
N GLU A 346 -6.21 -23.67 -8.49
CA GLU A 346 -5.50 -24.13 -9.70
C GLU A 346 -6.31 -25.18 -10.49
N THR A 347 -7.24 -25.89 -9.86
CA THR A 347 -8.10 -26.87 -10.55
C THR A 347 -9.16 -26.18 -11.38
N ALA A 348 -9.76 -25.13 -10.84
CA ALA A 348 -10.73 -24.28 -11.55
C ALA A 348 -10.06 -23.24 -12.46
N HIS A 349 -8.75 -23.04 -12.36
CA HIS A 349 -7.99 -21.96 -12.98
C HIS A 349 -8.56 -20.57 -12.64
N GLU A 350 -8.86 -20.37 -11.36
CA GLU A 350 -9.49 -19.14 -10.87
C GLU A 350 -8.84 -18.60 -9.59
N ILE A 351 -8.88 -17.28 -9.45
CA ILE A 351 -8.63 -16.59 -8.17
C ILE A 351 -9.94 -15.91 -7.77
N ARG A 352 -10.54 -16.37 -6.68
CA ARG A 352 -11.69 -15.73 -6.11
C ARG A 352 -11.24 -14.64 -5.12
N CYS A 353 -11.58 -13.39 -5.42
CA CYS A 353 -11.31 -12.24 -4.56
C CYS A 353 -12.53 -11.93 -3.71
N VAL A 354 -12.36 -11.95 -2.39
CA VAL A 354 -13.41 -11.68 -1.41
C VAL A 354 -12.90 -10.63 -0.44
N ASN A 355 -13.65 -9.55 -0.27
CA ASN A 355 -13.37 -8.58 0.78
C ASN A 355 -14.07 -9.01 2.08
N TYR A 356 -13.46 -8.71 3.22
CA TYR A 356 -14.02 -9.03 4.52
C TYR A 356 -13.53 -8.07 5.59
N SER A 357 -14.43 -7.62 6.43
CA SER A 357 -14.11 -6.90 7.66
C SER A 357 -14.33 -7.79 8.87
N PRO A 358 -13.27 -8.22 9.56
CA PRO A 358 -13.45 -8.94 10.82
C PRO A 358 -14.00 -8.05 11.95
N TYR A 359 -13.91 -6.75 11.81
CA TYR A 359 -14.46 -5.79 12.78
C TYR A 359 -15.98 -5.72 12.68
N PHE A 360 -16.54 -5.65 11.48
CA PHE A 360 -17.97 -5.64 11.25
C PHE A 360 -18.56 -7.04 11.09
N ASN A 361 -17.73 -8.07 10.87
CA ASN A 361 -18.15 -9.39 10.43
C ASN A 361 -18.97 -9.30 9.13
N ASP A 362 -18.43 -8.60 8.15
CA ASP A 362 -19.12 -8.22 6.93
C ASP A 362 -18.23 -8.39 5.70
N TYR A 363 -18.88 -8.68 4.53
CA TYR A 363 -18.21 -8.98 3.26
C TYR A 363 -18.34 -7.89 2.20
N ASP A 364 -19.21 -6.93 2.41
CA ASP A 364 -19.55 -5.95 1.39
C ASP A 364 -19.81 -4.59 2.02
N TRP A 365 -18.86 -3.67 1.83
CA TRP A 365 -19.00 -2.30 2.31
C TRP A 365 -20.22 -1.58 1.68
N LEU A 366 -20.62 -1.95 0.47
CA LEU A 366 -21.62 -1.20 -0.31
C LEU A 366 -23.07 -1.60 -0.01
N ASP A 367 -23.32 -2.77 0.60
CA ASP A 367 -24.66 -3.29 0.86
C ASP A 367 -25.25 -2.91 2.22
N GLU A 368 -24.46 -2.37 3.15
CA GLU A 368 -24.87 -2.00 4.50
C GLU A 368 -25.09 -0.48 4.64
N PRO A 369 -26.04 -0.05 5.46
CA PRO A 369 -26.17 1.36 5.81
C PRO A 369 -25.05 1.77 6.76
N HIS A 370 -23.87 2.00 6.24
CA HIS A 370 -22.82 2.64 6.99
C HIS A 370 -23.20 4.06 7.38
N PRO A 371 -22.67 4.65 8.47
CA PRO A 371 -22.93 6.03 8.81
C PRO A 371 -22.76 6.90 7.57
N PRO A 372 -23.69 7.84 7.29
CA PRO A 372 -23.69 8.60 6.06
C PRO A 372 -22.31 9.23 5.84
N GLU A 373 -21.70 8.87 4.75
CA GLU A 373 -20.43 9.43 4.34
C GLU A 373 -20.60 10.93 4.14
N LYS A 374 -19.82 11.69 4.87
CA LYS A 374 -19.82 13.15 4.69
C LYS A 374 -19.05 13.57 3.43
N ASP A 375 -18.44 12.63 2.75
CA ASP A 375 -17.49 12.90 1.68
C ASP A 375 -17.63 11.88 0.55
N HIS A 376 -18.27 12.29 -0.53
CA HIS A 376 -18.47 11.52 -1.77
C HIS A 376 -17.18 11.29 -2.58
N ARG A 377 -16.02 11.23 -1.92
CA ARG A 377 -14.71 11.09 -2.59
C ARG A 377 -14.38 9.66 -3.00
N TYR A 378 -15.33 8.72 -2.85
CA TYR A 378 -15.12 7.31 -3.14
C TYR A 378 -16.02 6.86 -4.28
N GLU A 379 -15.42 6.66 -5.42
CA GLU A 379 -16.01 5.82 -6.44
C GLU A 379 -15.44 4.41 -6.26
N MET A 380 -16.16 3.58 -5.51
CA MET A 380 -15.89 2.15 -5.47
C MET A 380 -16.60 1.53 -6.69
N ASP A 381 -15.84 0.85 -7.54
CA ASP A 381 -16.43 -0.01 -8.55
C ASP A 381 -17.00 -1.25 -7.87
N GLU A 382 -18.33 -1.36 -7.79
CA GLU A 382 -19.03 -2.51 -7.18
C GLU A 382 -18.52 -3.85 -7.71
N LYS A 383 -18.12 -3.91 -9.00
CA LYS A 383 -17.56 -5.11 -9.60
C LYS A 383 -16.18 -5.46 -9.07
N SER A 384 -15.50 -4.51 -8.44
CA SER A 384 -14.16 -4.67 -7.86
C SER A 384 -14.19 -4.99 -6.36
N GLU A 385 -15.37 -5.11 -5.75
CA GLU A 385 -15.49 -5.48 -4.34
C GLU A 385 -15.32 -6.99 -4.13
N SER A 386 -16.13 -7.82 -4.79
CA SER A 386 -15.96 -9.27 -4.80
C SER A 386 -16.10 -9.80 -6.22
N PHE A 387 -15.09 -10.50 -6.71
CA PHE A 387 -15.02 -10.96 -8.09
C PHE A 387 -14.17 -12.22 -8.22
N THR A 388 -14.23 -12.84 -9.39
CA THR A 388 -13.38 -13.99 -9.75
C THR A 388 -12.58 -13.66 -10.99
N LEU A 389 -11.26 -13.87 -10.92
CA LEU A 389 -10.35 -13.75 -12.04
C LEU A 389 -10.10 -15.12 -12.64
N LYS A 390 -9.97 -15.19 -13.96
CA LYS A 390 -9.37 -16.35 -14.62
C LYS A 390 -7.85 -16.25 -14.50
N MET A 391 -7.19 -17.38 -14.30
CA MET A 391 -5.73 -17.44 -14.31
C MET A 391 -5.22 -17.42 -15.75
N PRO A 392 -4.65 -16.30 -16.26
CA PRO A 392 -4.24 -16.20 -17.67
C PRO A 392 -2.95 -16.97 -17.98
N TRP A 393 -2.33 -17.54 -16.96
CA TRP A 393 -1.11 -18.35 -17.06
C TRP A 393 -1.38 -19.86 -17.01
N ALA A 394 -2.63 -20.30 -16.98
CA ALA A 394 -3.03 -21.70 -16.83
C ALA A 394 -2.98 -22.48 -18.16
#